data_5f0af55a05720564ea6e7753b7b3c201
#
_entry.id   5f0af55a05720564ea6e7753b7b3c201
#
_cell.length_a   1.000
_cell.length_b   1.000
_cell.length_c   1.000
_cell.angle_alpha   90.00
_cell.angle_beta   90.00
_cell.angle_gamma   90.00
#
_symmetry.space_group_name_H-M   'P 1'
#
loop_
_entity.id
_entity.type
_entity.pdbx_description
1 polymer ?
#
loop_
_entity_poly.entity_id
_entity_poly.type
_entity_poly.pdbx_seq_one_letter_code
_entity_poly.pdbx_strand_id
1 'polypeptide(L)'
;MIINKNDNNLEILSEDPRIIVIKNFLSEEICDHFVKLTDGKLERALVSSETKGIISKGRSGSNCWISHNKDDTTLSVANRISNIVEIPLENTESFQIIYYDKSQEYFNHYDAWDFNDIDKSKRNLNKGGQRLFTALVYLNNVEEGGSTKFTKLNIDVKAEKGKLLIFENVYEDTNIRHYYSEHAGKPVINGEKYAFNLWFRECPINKLYSEFNPNYLKKIYCKHNLYAEKLNENIEYYEDLITKQEIDLISQIINFGGKNTVWINKDLFPSVISKIEKISGKKKDTFTNFMVTKYSKNCNTGTFYDAYDVNTEHGKTNINNSGQRYYICIIVISNYTKINFVNLKIIKKLERKSVLLCNNILKDSNKRNPDMKKFFSNIDESILMNLYILKK
;
A
#
# COMPACT_ATOMS: atom_id res chain seq x y z
N MET A 1 -14.11 -11.04 2.75
CA MET A 1 -15.25 -10.28 2.17
C MET A 1 -16.09 -11.20 1.32
N ILE A 2 -17.37 -11.40 1.66
CA ILE A 2 -18.30 -12.23 0.89
C ILE A 2 -18.87 -11.37 -0.24
N ILE A 3 -18.53 -11.69 -1.48
CA ILE A 3 -19.00 -11.00 -2.67
C ILE A 3 -19.73 -12.00 -3.58
N ASN A 4 -21.02 -11.80 -3.77
CA ASN A 4 -21.76 -12.53 -4.79
C ASN A 4 -21.47 -11.91 -6.16
N LYS A 5 -20.53 -12.50 -6.92
CA LYS A 5 -20.12 -12.00 -8.25
C LYS A 5 -21.25 -12.02 -9.29
N ASN A 6 -22.39 -12.63 -8.98
CA ASN A 6 -23.58 -12.65 -9.85
C ASN A 6 -24.57 -11.52 -9.52
N ASP A 7 -24.27 -10.64 -8.56
CA ASP A 7 -25.10 -9.49 -8.26
C ASP A 7 -24.87 -8.39 -9.33
N ASN A 8 -25.87 -8.08 -10.10
CA ASN A 8 -25.84 -7.05 -11.13
C ASN A 8 -25.57 -5.63 -10.59
N ASN A 9 -25.70 -5.42 -9.29
CA ASN A 9 -25.41 -4.14 -8.63
C ASN A 9 -23.94 -4.05 -8.18
N LEU A 10 -23.19 -5.15 -8.19
CA LEU A 10 -21.80 -5.20 -7.76
C LEU A 10 -20.85 -4.88 -8.91
N GLU A 11 -19.91 -3.99 -8.65
CA GLU A 11 -18.81 -3.67 -9.57
C GLU A 11 -17.48 -3.71 -8.80
N ILE A 12 -16.49 -4.46 -9.32
CA ILE A 12 -15.14 -4.52 -8.78
C ILE A 12 -14.28 -3.54 -9.57
N LEU A 13 -13.82 -2.47 -8.92
CA LEU A 13 -13.00 -1.42 -9.53
C LEU A 13 -11.51 -1.70 -9.43
N SER A 14 -11.08 -2.44 -8.42
CA SER A 14 -9.70 -2.88 -8.20
C SER A 14 -9.67 -4.18 -7.41
N GLU A 15 -8.72 -5.05 -7.70
CA GLU A 15 -8.48 -6.28 -6.93
C GLU A 15 -7.40 -6.09 -5.84
N ASP A 16 -6.52 -5.08 -5.97
CA ASP A 16 -5.46 -4.80 -4.99
C ASP A 16 -5.10 -3.30 -4.96
N PRO A 17 -5.49 -2.51 -3.95
CA PRO A 17 -6.42 -2.90 -2.89
C PRO A 17 -7.77 -3.28 -3.49
N ARG A 18 -8.49 -4.17 -2.85
CA ARG A 18 -9.84 -4.46 -3.31
C ARG A 18 -10.73 -3.23 -3.10
N ILE A 19 -11.30 -2.74 -4.20
CA ILE A 19 -12.24 -1.61 -4.22
C ILE A 19 -13.49 -2.09 -4.93
N ILE A 20 -14.62 -2.07 -4.24
CA ILE A 20 -15.91 -2.49 -4.78
C ILE A 20 -16.97 -1.42 -4.62
N VAL A 21 -17.91 -1.43 -5.52
CA VAL A 21 -19.11 -0.60 -5.47
C VAL A 21 -20.34 -1.50 -5.53
N ILE A 22 -21.32 -1.22 -4.66
CA ILE A 22 -22.64 -1.84 -4.70
C ILE A 22 -23.68 -0.73 -4.93
N LYS A 23 -24.30 -0.74 -6.10
CA LYS A 23 -25.38 0.21 -6.46
C LYS A 23 -26.66 -0.15 -5.73
N ASN A 24 -27.46 0.85 -5.42
CA ASN A 24 -28.76 0.67 -4.74
C ASN A 24 -28.67 -0.14 -3.42
N PHE A 25 -27.55 -0.01 -2.70
CA PHE A 25 -27.35 -0.70 -1.43
C PHE A 25 -28.33 -0.24 -0.36
N LEU A 26 -28.60 1.07 -0.27
CA LEU A 26 -29.64 1.61 0.59
C LEU A 26 -30.80 2.17 -0.24
N SER A 27 -32.03 2.03 0.29
CA SER A 27 -33.20 2.70 -0.27
C SER A 27 -33.14 4.22 -0.01
N GLU A 28 -33.95 4.98 -0.73
CA GLU A 28 -34.03 6.42 -0.54
C GLU A 28 -34.45 6.80 0.88
N GLU A 29 -35.44 6.09 1.44
CA GLU A 29 -35.94 6.33 2.80
C GLU A 29 -34.86 6.13 3.87
N ILE A 30 -33.99 5.10 3.70
CA ILE A 30 -32.89 4.86 4.62
C ILE A 30 -31.85 5.97 4.49
N CYS A 31 -31.53 6.40 3.27
CA CYS A 31 -30.60 7.52 3.05
C CYS A 31 -31.11 8.81 3.73
N ASP A 32 -32.39 9.13 3.54
CA ASP A 32 -33.03 10.32 4.12
C ASP A 32 -33.09 10.23 5.65
N HIS A 33 -33.30 9.02 6.20
CA HIS A 33 -33.20 8.79 7.62
C HIS A 33 -31.81 9.16 8.19
N PHE A 34 -30.71 8.71 7.54
CA PHE A 34 -29.35 9.07 7.97
C PHE A 34 -29.08 10.57 7.85
N VAL A 35 -29.56 11.23 6.80
CA VAL A 35 -29.44 12.70 6.66
C VAL A 35 -30.16 13.40 7.82
N LYS A 36 -31.38 13.00 8.14
CA LYS A 36 -32.16 13.56 9.26
C LYS A 36 -31.47 13.39 10.61
N LEU A 37 -30.72 12.34 10.82
CA LEU A 37 -29.96 12.13 12.07
C LEU A 37 -28.87 13.19 12.28
N THR A 38 -28.51 13.98 11.26
CA THR A 38 -27.51 15.06 11.34
C THR A 38 -28.05 16.37 11.87
N ASP A 39 -29.37 16.53 11.96
CA ASP A 39 -30.03 17.79 12.34
C ASP A 39 -29.47 18.34 13.66
N GLY A 40 -28.92 19.56 13.59
CA GLY A 40 -28.31 20.25 14.72
C GLY A 40 -27.03 19.63 15.30
N LYS A 41 -26.41 18.64 14.62
CA LYS A 41 -25.24 17.91 15.14
C LYS A 41 -23.98 18.06 14.28
N LEU A 42 -24.08 18.68 13.11
CA LEU A 42 -22.93 18.85 12.24
C LEU A 42 -21.94 19.86 12.82
N GLU A 43 -20.70 19.42 13.01
CA GLU A 43 -19.62 20.24 13.49
C GLU A 43 -18.47 20.27 12.46
N ARG A 44 -17.63 21.29 12.51
CA ARG A 44 -16.45 21.38 11.65
C ARG A 44 -15.60 20.13 11.74
N ALA A 45 -15.37 19.46 10.60
CA ALA A 45 -14.59 18.24 10.58
C ALA A 45 -13.13 18.49 10.92
N LEU A 46 -12.58 17.62 11.78
CA LEU A 46 -11.19 17.66 12.22
C LEU A 46 -10.38 16.58 11.50
N VAL A 47 -9.07 16.81 11.38
CA VAL A 47 -8.09 15.78 11.01
C VAL A 47 -7.32 15.32 12.23
N SER A 48 -6.90 14.06 12.24
CA SER A 48 -6.10 13.51 13.34
C SER A 48 -4.70 14.10 13.35
N SER A 49 -4.22 14.54 14.52
CA SER A 49 -2.83 14.93 14.77
C SER A 49 -2.20 14.07 15.85
N GLU A 50 -1.00 14.37 16.28
CA GLU A 50 -0.28 13.62 17.32
C GLU A 50 -1.02 13.56 18.65
N THR A 51 -1.65 14.66 19.06
CA THR A 51 -2.29 14.78 20.38
C THR A 51 -3.81 14.81 20.34
N LYS A 52 -4.43 15.50 19.37
CA LYS A 52 -5.89 15.70 19.25
C LYS A 52 -6.31 15.95 17.80
N GLY A 53 -7.62 16.01 17.56
CA GLY A 53 -8.14 16.50 16.28
C GLY A 53 -7.84 18.00 16.11
N ILE A 54 -7.43 18.40 14.91
CA ILE A 54 -7.15 19.78 14.55
C ILE A 54 -7.93 20.20 13.31
N ILE A 55 -8.25 21.49 13.22
CA ILE A 55 -8.78 22.08 11.99
C ILE A 55 -7.67 22.12 10.94
N SER A 56 -7.96 21.66 9.75
CA SER A 56 -7.04 21.65 8.61
C SER A 56 -7.70 22.26 7.38
N LYS A 57 -6.90 22.99 6.59
CA LYS A 57 -7.34 23.45 5.25
C LYS A 57 -7.58 22.27 4.30
N GLY A 58 -6.93 21.12 4.54
CA GLY A 58 -7.08 19.91 3.72
C GLY A 58 -8.41 19.19 3.90
N ARG A 59 -9.22 19.56 4.92
CA ARG A 59 -10.57 19.03 5.14
C ARG A 59 -11.52 20.17 5.48
N SER A 60 -12.38 20.54 4.56
CA SER A 60 -13.22 21.74 4.68
C SER A 60 -14.69 21.48 5.05
N GLY A 61 -15.14 20.23 5.09
CA GLY A 61 -16.52 19.86 5.42
C GLY A 61 -16.84 19.83 6.92
N SER A 62 -18.04 19.34 7.22
CA SER A 62 -18.55 19.10 8.56
C SER A 62 -18.85 17.62 8.75
N ASN A 63 -18.95 17.16 10.00
CA ASN A 63 -19.36 15.80 10.31
C ASN A 63 -20.09 15.70 11.66
N CYS A 64 -20.78 14.58 11.87
CA CYS A 64 -21.24 14.14 13.17
C CYS A 64 -21.07 12.62 13.31
N TRP A 65 -21.12 12.14 14.55
CA TRP A 65 -20.97 10.74 14.88
C TRP A 65 -22.28 10.16 15.38
N ILE A 66 -22.72 9.05 14.77
CA ILE A 66 -23.96 8.34 15.11
C ILE A 66 -23.62 6.91 15.48
N SER A 67 -24.05 6.45 16.65
CA SER A 67 -23.86 5.06 17.08
C SER A 67 -24.59 4.09 16.17
N HIS A 68 -24.02 2.89 15.95
CA HIS A 68 -24.70 1.85 15.16
C HIS A 68 -26.02 1.37 15.78
N ASN A 69 -26.15 1.45 17.09
CA ASN A 69 -27.36 1.08 17.84
C ASN A 69 -28.25 2.30 18.20
N LYS A 70 -28.19 3.36 17.40
CA LYS A 70 -29.04 4.54 17.60
C LYS A 70 -30.52 4.18 17.46
N ASP A 71 -30.83 3.32 16.50
CA ASP A 71 -32.13 2.75 16.20
C ASP A 71 -31.98 1.47 15.35
N ASP A 72 -33.11 0.79 15.07
CA ASP A 72 -33.11 -0.47 14.32
C ASP A 72 -32.59 -0.28 12.88
N THR A 73 -32.82 0.87 12.26
CA THR A 73 -32.33 1.16 10.91
C THR A 73 -30.80 1.26 10.89
N THR A 74 -30.22 2.02 11.79
CA THR A 74 -28.75 2.16 11.88
C THR A 74 -28.10 0.82 12.22
N LEU A 75 -28.68 0.05 13.12
CA LEU A 75 -28.17 -1.27 13.48
C LEU A 75 -28.25 -2.26 12.31
N SER A 76 -29.37 -2.28 11.58
CA SER A 76 -29.56 -3.14 10.41
C SER A 76 -28.53 -2.84 9.32
N VAL A 77 -28.30 -1.55 9.01
CA VAL A 77 -27.32 -1.12 8.00
C VAL A 77 -25.92 -1.51 8.42
N ALA A 78 -25.53 -1.28 9.68
CA ALA A 78 -24.21 -1.64 10.19
C ALA A 78 -23.95 -3.15 10.10
N ASN A 79 -24.93 -3.98 10.49
CA ASN A 79 -24.83 -5.44 10.39
C ASN A 79 -24.72 -5.92 8.94
N ARG A 80 -25.47 -5.32 8.01
CA ARG A 80 -25.37 -5.69 6.58
C ARG A 80 -23.97 -5.43 6.03
N ILE A 81 -23.37 -4.28 6.36
CA ILE A 81 -22.00 -3.97 5.92
C ILE A 81 -20.99 -4.89 6.62
N SER A 82 -21.14 -5.13 7.93
CA SER A 82 -20.31 -6.06 8.72
C SER A 82 -20.29 -7.46 8.09
N ASN A 83 -21.44 -7.97 7.66
CA ASN A 83 -21.54 -9.27 6.99
C ASN A 83 -20.82 -9.29 5.62
N ILE A 84 -20.83 -8.19 4.87
CA ILE A 84 -20.11 -8.11 3.58
C ILE A 84 -18.60 -8.15 3.79
N VAL A 85 -18.07 -7.42 4.78
CA VAL A 85 -16.62 -7.37 5.04
C VAL A 85 -16.12 -8.53 5.91
N GLU A 86 -17.03 -9.30 6.54
CA GLU A 86 -16.73 -10.43 7.45
C GLU A 86 -15.93 -10.01 8.69
N ILE A 87 -16.21 -8.81 9.20
CA ILE A 87 -15.63 -8.30 10.44
C ILE A 87 -16.76 -8.02 11.42
N PRO A 88 -16.65 -8.50 12.68
CA PRO A 88 -17.68 -8.29 13.68
C PRO A 88 -18.00 -6.82 13.91
N LEU A 89 -19.28 -6.51 14.18
CA LEU A 89 -19.75 -5.14 14.39
C LEU A 89 -19.05 -4.47 15.58
N GLU A 90 -18.63 -5.22 16.59
CA GLU A 90 -17.87 -4.70 17.74
C GLU A 90 -16.50 -4.12 17.37
N ASN A 91 -15.99 -4.48 16.18
CA ASN A 91 -14.75 -3.95 15.62
C ASN A 91 -14.98 -2.66 14.80
N THR A 92 -16.20 -2.11 14.76
CA THR A 92 -16.47 -0.94 13.94
C THR A 92 -16.48 0.35 14.75
N GLU A 93 -16.00 1.43 14.15
CA GLU A 93 -16.24 2.78 14.67
C GLU A 93 -17.71 3.15 14.46
N SER A 94 -18.23 4.14 15.18
CA SER A 94 -19.55 4.70 14.91
C SER A 94 -19.63 5.24 13.48
N PHE A 95 -20.82 5.37 12.92
CA PHE A 95 -21.00 6.08 11.65
C PHE A 95 -20.48 7.51 11.77
N GLN A 96 -19.55 7.88 10.92
CA GLN A 96 -19.19 9.28 10.71
C GLN A 96 -19.99 9.81 9.52
N ILE A 97 -21.07 10.54 9.78
CA ILE A 97 -21.80 11.21 8.71
C ILE A 97 -21.06 12.48 8.37
N ILE A 98 -20.74 12.64 7.09
CA ILE A 98 -19.99 13.77 6.54
C ILE A 98 -20.88 14.62 5.65
N TYR A 99 -20.69 15.92 5.71
CA TYR A 99 -21.34 16.93 4.91
C TYR A 99 -20.33 17.84 4.23
N TYR A 100 -20.51 18.07 2.95
CA TYR A 100 -19.74 19.02 2.16
C TYR A 100 -20.68 19.91 1.37
N ASP A 101 -20.55 21.21 1.58
CA ASP A 101 -21.17 22.25 0.80
C ASP A 101 -20.30 22.59 -0.43
N LYS A 102 -20.78 23.46 -1.29
CA LYS A 102 -20.07 23.95 -2.48
C LYS A 102 -18.64 24.36 -2.15
N SER A 103 -17.71 23.95 -3.00
CA SER A 103 -16.24 24.13 -2.88
C SER A 103 -15.59 23.40 -1.70
N GLN A 104 -16.33 22.65 -0.91
CA GLN A 104 -15.75 21.87 0.18
C GLN A 104 -15.25 20.52 -0.31
N GLU A 105 -14.16 20.07 0.32
CA GLU A 105 -13.46 18.87 -0.09
C GLU A 105 -12.66 18.23 1.07
N TYR A 106 -12.13 17.05 0.81
CA TYR A 106 -11.10 16.43 1.63
C TYR A 106 -9.93 15.99 0.75
N PHE A 107 -8.76 16.58 0.97
CA PHE A 107 -7.54 16.31 0.19
C PHE A 107 -7.11 14.85 0.30
N ASN A 108 -6.15 14.46 -0.53
CA ASN A 108 -5.59 13.12 -0.53
C ASN A 108 -5.15 12.71 0.88
N HIS A 109 -5.64 11.57 1.32
CA HIS A 109 -5.37 11.01 2.64
C HIS A 109 -5.50 9.50 2.62
N TYR A 110 -5.08 8.89 3.71
CA TYR A 110 -5.28 7.48 4.01
C TYR A 110 -6.16 7.35 5.25
N ASP A 111 -7.03 6.36 5.26
CA ASP A 111 -7.81 6.01 6.46
C ASP A 111 -6.98 5.16 7.43
N ALA A 112 -6.09 4.30 6.93
CA ALA A 112 -5.15 3.55 7.75
C ALA A 112 -3.95 4.41 8.17
N TRP A 113 -3.47 4.19 9.41
CA TRP A 113 -2.31 4.89 9.95
C TRP A 113 -1.00 4.28 9.47
N ASP A 114 0.03 5.12 9.36
CA ASP A 114 1.39 4.71 9.06
C ASP A 114 2.11 4.32 10.34
N PHE A 115 2.59 3.10 10.44
CA PHE A 115 3.38 2.65 11.60
C PHE A 115 4.73 3.37 11.76
N ASN A 116 5.21 4.03 10.69
CA ASN A 116 6.43 4.86 10.77
C ASN A 116 6.19 6.20 11.47
N ASP A 117 4.94 6.68 11.49
CA ASP A 117 4.53 7.85 12.29
C ASP A 117 4.12 7.37 13.70
N ILE A 118 5.15 7.13 14.53
CA ILE A 118 5.00 6.38 15.78
C ILE A 118 4.02 7.05 16.75
N ASP A 119 4.10 8.36 16.97
CA ASP A 119 3.33 9.04 18.01
C ASP A 119 1.85 9.16 17.64
N LYS A 120 1.57 9.58 16.42
CA LYS A 120 0.21 9.62 15.88
C LYS A 120 -0.42 8.24 15.81
N SER A 121 0.34 7.25 15.35
CA SER A 121 -0.14 5.87 15.21
C SER A 121 -0.39 5.22 16.55
N LYS A 122 0.49 5.35 17.54
CA LYS A 122 0.26 4.83 18.90
C LYS A 122 -1.08 5.29 19.48
N ARG A 123 -1.36 6.59 19.38
CA ARG A 123 -2.62 7.14 19.91
C ARG A 123 -3.84 6.53 19.23
N ASN A 124 -3.81 6.45 17.90
CA ASN A 124 -4.97 6.03 17.11
C ASN A 124 -5.14 4.51 17.08
N LEU A 125 -4.05 3.75 17.20
CA LEU A 125 -4.07 2.29 17.23
C LEU A 125 -4.35 1.72 18.61
N ASN A 126 -4.17 2.51 19.67
CA ASN A 126 -4.25 2.05 21.06
C ASN A 126 -5.58 1.35 21.40
N LYS A 127 -6.67 1.72 20.75
CA LYS A 127 -7.98 1.06 20.85
C LYS A 127 -8.41 0.60 19.46
N GLY A 128 -8.83 -0.66 19.34
CA GLY A 128 -9.33 -1.22 18.11
C GLY A 128 -8.27 -1.60 17.08
N GLY A 129 -7.00 -1.18 17.20
CA GLY A 129 -5.95 -1.45 16.20
C GLY A 129 -6.10 -0.65 14.91
N GLN A 130 -5.63 -1.17 13.78
CA GLN A 130 -5.64 -0.53 12.48
C GLN A 130 -7.05 -0.52 11.84
N ARG A 131 -7.33 0.44 10.97
CA ARG A 131 -8.50 0.43 10.08
C ARG A 131 -8.21 -0.46 8.89
N LEU A 132 -8.89 -1.61 8.81
CA LEU A 132 -8.71 -2.61 7.75
C LEU A 132 -9.52 -2.25 6.51
N PHE A 133 -10.78 -1.86 6.71
CA PHE A 133 -11.71 -1.49 5.64
C PHE A 133 -12.40 -0.17 5.92
N THR A 134 -12.73 0.52 4.86
CA THR A 134 -13.67 1.64 4.84
C THR A 134 -14.89 1.25 4.03
N ALA A 135 -16.07 1.42 4.62
CA ALA A 135 -17.33 1.41 3.92
C ALA A 135 -17.90 2.84 3.90
N LEU A 136 -18.06 3.39 2.70
CA LEU A 136 -18.60 4.73 2.47
C LEU A 136 -19.92 4.59 1.72
N VAL A 137 -21.00 5.16 2.27
CA VAL A 137 -22.29 5.21 1.58
C VAL A 137 -22.65 6.65 1.26
N TYR A 138 -23.01 6.91 0.00
CA TYR A 138 -23.53 8.20 -0.42
C TYR A 138 -25.01 8.29 -0.10
N LEU A 139 -25.41 9.37 0.59
CA LEU A 139 -26.78 9.54 1.09
C LEU A 139 -27.64 10.43 0.17
N ASN A 140 -27.00 11.14 -0.76
CA ASN A 140 -27.67 11.90 -1.79
C ASN A 140 -26.91 11.85 -3.12
N ASN A 141 -27.55 12.29 -4.19
CA ASN A 141 -26.90 12.56 -5.46
C ASN A 141 -26.19 13.90 -5.40
N VAL A 142 -24.98 13.99 -5.94
CA VAL A 142 -24.28 15.27 -6.13
C VAL A 142 -24.35 15.63 -7.60
N GLU A 143 -24.84 16.83 -7.91
CA GLU A 143 -25.06 17.25 -9.30
C GLU A 143 -23.74 17.33 -10.06
N GLU A 144 -22.70 17.94 -9.46
CA GLU A 144 -21.37 18.05 -10.06
C GLU A 144 -20.28 18.05 -9.01
N GLY A 145 -19.21 17.28 -9.23
CA GLY A 145 -18.13 17.10 -8.28
C GLY A 145 -18.45 16.09 -7.19
N GLY A 146 -17.88 16.24 -6.00
CA GLY A 146 -18.20 15.45 -4.80
C GLY A 146 -17.82 13.97 -4.84
N SER A 147 -17.15 13.49 -5.88
CA SER A 147 -16.74 12.09 -6.04
C SER A 147 -15.70 11.66 -5.00
N THR A 148 -15.50 10.35 -4.84
CA THR A 148 -14.37 9.78 -4.11
C THR A 148 -13.35 9.28 -5.11
N LYS A 149 -12.14 9.87 -5.11
CA LYS A 149 -11.11 9.59 -6.11
C LYS A 149 -9.91 8.89 -5.49
N PHE A 150 -9.56 7.71 -6.00
CA PHE A 150 -8.29 7.03 -5.75
C PHE A 150 -7.28 7.51 -6.79
N THR A 151 -6.52 8.55 -6.44
CA THR A 151 -5.67 9.28 -7.40
C THR A 151 -4.59 8.42 -8.03
N LYS A 152 -4.01 7.49 -7.26
CA LYS A 152 -2.94 6.61 -7.71
C LYS A 152 -3.42 5.47 -8.63
N LEU A 153 -4.71 5.15 -8.60
CA LEU A 153 -5.34 4.13 -9.45
C LEU A 153 -6.13 4.75 -10.59
N ASN A 154 -6.29 6.08 -10.60
CA ASN A 154 -7.17 6.81 -11.51
C ASN A 154 -8.63 6.30 -11.49
N ILE A 155 -9.10 5.83 -10.33
CA ILE A 155 -10.48 5.42 -10.10
C ILE A 155 -11.23 6.60 -9.51
N ASP A 156 -12.41 6.91 -10.07
CA ASP A 156 -13.25 8.02 -9.64
C ASP A 156 -14.70 7.55 -9.44
N VAL A 157 -15.17 7.53 -8.19
CA VAL A 157 -16.48 6.99 -7.82
C VAL A 157 -17.44 8.15 -7.58
N LYS A 158 -18.43 8.31 -8.48
CA LYS A 158 -19.48 9.33 -8.37
C LYS A 158 -20.36 9.12 -7.14
N ALA A 159 -20.71 10.24 -6.50
CA ALA A 159 -21.66 10.27 -5.39
C ALA A 159 -23.10 10.09 -5.94
N GLU A 160 -23.64 8.90 -5.76
CA GLU A 160 -25.02 8.54 -6.14
C GLU A 160 -25.72 7.97 -4.91
N LYS A 161 -26.95 8.45 -4.65
CA LYS A 161 -27.76 8.09 -3.48
C LYS A 161 -27.91 6.57 -3.34
N GLY A 162 -27.66 6.05 -2.17
CA GLY A 162 -27.77 4.62 -1.85
C GLY A 162 -26.60 3.76 -2.34
N LYS A 163 -25.57 4.31 -2.99
CA LYS A 163 -24.38 3.58 -3.43
C LYS A 163 -23.44 3.36 -2.27
N LEU A 164 -22.99 2.12 -2.10
CA LEU A 164 -21.95 1.72 -1.14
C LEU A 164 -20.62 1.53 -1.88
N LEU A 165 -19.58 2.15 -1.39
CA LEU A 165 -18.18 1.96 -1.76
C LEU A 165 -17.46 1.28 -0.60
N ILE A 166 -16.84 0.12 -0.82
CA ILE A 166 -15.97 -0.54 0.16
C ILE A 166 -14.57 -0.64 -0.42
N PHE A 167 -13.57 -0.35 0.41
CA PHE A 167 -12.18 -0.54 0.01
C PHE A 167 -11.29 -0.97 1.16
N GLU A 168 -10.25 -1.74 0.81
CA GLU A 168 -9.19 -2.14 1.73
C GLU A 168 -8.25 -0.98 2.00
N ASN A 169 -7.96 -0.74 3.28
CA ASN A 169 -7.03 0.27 3.73
C ASN A 169 -5.61 -0.27 3.89
N VAL A 170 -5.46 -1.57 3.95
CA VAL A 170 -4.23 -2.30 4.24
C VAL A 170 -3.99 -3.38 3.18
N TYR A 171 -2.76 -3.83 3.06
CA TYR A 171 -2.47 -5.00 2.23
C TYR A 171 -3.17 -6.22 2.79
N GLU A 172 -3.63 -7.12 1.89
CA GLU A 172 -4.33 -8.35 2.25
C GLU A 172 -3.58 -9.10 3.36
N ASP A 173 -4.34 -9.61 4.34
CA ASP A 173 -3.81 -10.33 5.51
C ASP A 173 -2.77 -9.56 6.33
N THR A 174 -2.73 -8.22 6.25
CA THR A 174 -1.84 -7.38 7.06
C THR A 174 -2.58 -6.25 7.76
N ASN A 175 -1.86 -5.51 8.59
CA ASN A 175 -2.29 -4.20 9.10
C ASN A 175 -1.41 -3.05 8.55
N ILE A 176 -0.63 -3.33 7.50
CA ILE A 176 0.23 -2.34 6.84
C ILE A 176 -0.62 -1.54 5.86
N ARG A 177 -0.62 -0.21 6.02
CA ARG A 177 -1.33 0.71 5.14
C ARG A 177 -1.02 0.46 3.68
N HIS A 178 -2.06 0.21 2.88
CA HIS A 178 -1.93 -0.02 1.45
C HIS A 178 -1.61 1.28 0.71
N TYR A 179 -0.54 1.27 -0.09
CA TYR A 179 -0.08 2.46 -0.81
C TYR A 179 -1.14 3.04 -1.76
N TYR A 180 -1.90 2.19 -2.43
CA TYR A 180 -2.92 2.61 -3.39
C TYR A 180 -4.29 2.88 -2.76
N SER A 181 -4.46 2.73 -1.44
CA SER A 181 -5.69 3.11 -0.75
C SER A 181 -5.79 4.63 -0.49
N GLU A 182 -4.80 5.41 -0.92
CA GLU A 182 -4.87 6.87 -0.87
C GLU A 182 -6.02 7.39 -1.73
N HIS A 183 -6.88 8.20 -1.11
CA HIS A 183 -8.07 8.72 -1.77
C HIS A 183 -8.38 10.16 -1.33
N ALA A 184 -9.27 10.80 -2.07
CA ALA A 184 -9.75 12.17 -1.80
C ALA A 184 -11.27 12.25 -1.98
N GLY A 185 -11.91 13.06 -1.17
CA GLY A 185 -13.25 13.57 -1.46
C GLY A 185 -13.09 14.82 -2.33
N LYS A 186 -13.41 14.71 -3.62
CA LYS A 186 -13.28 15.81 -4.57
C LYS A 186 -14.22 16.96 -4.22
N PRO A 187 -13.86 18.21 -4.59
CA PRO A 187 -14.72 19.36 -4.34
C PRO A 187 -16.14 19.16 -4.87
N VAL A 188 -17.12 19.58 -4.09
CA VAL A 188 -18.50 19.74 -4.59
C VAL A 188 -18.52 20.99 -5.45
N ILE A 189 -18.88 20.85 -6.73
CA ILE A 189 -18.95 21.95 -7.68
C ILE A 189 -20.35 22.53 -7.69
N ASN A 190 -21.36 21.65 -7.75
CA ASN A 190 -22.76 22.03 -7.67
C ASN A 190 -23.56 21.07 -6.79
N GLY A 191 -24.50 21.60 -6.00
CA GLY A 191 -25.26 20.86 -4.98
C GLY A 191 -24.50 20.75 -3.66
N GLU A 192 -24.82 19.72 -2.89
CA GLU A 192 -24.23 19.37 -1.61
C GLU A 192 -23.98 17.86 -1.53
N LYS A 193 -23.11 17.41 -0.62
CA LYS A 193 -22.82 15.99 -0.45
C LYS A 193 -23.05 15.57 0.99
N TYR A 194 -23.90 14.57 1.15
CA TYR A 194 -24.00 13.77 2.37
C TYR A 194 -23.50 12.35 2.11
N ALA A 195 -22.68 11.83 3.01
CA ALA A 195 -22.26 10.45 3.00
C ALA A 195 -21.95 10.01 4.43
N PHE A 196 -21.82 8.71 4.68
CA PHE A 196 -21.22 8.25 5.92
C PHE A 196 -20.06 7.32 5.66
N ASN A 197 -19.07 7.34 6.56
CA ASN A 197 -18.03 6.34 6.69
C ASN A 197 -18.37 5.39 7.83
N LEU A 198 -18.09 4.09 7.66
CA LEU A 198 -18.04 3.07 8.68
C LEU A 198 -16.69 2.37 8.55
N TRP A 199 -15.83 2.52 9.57
CA TRP A 199 -14.50 1.92 9.57
C TRP A 199 -14.46 0.64 10.37
N PHE A 200 -13.87 -0.39 9.79
CA PHE A 200 -13.66 -1.69 10.40
C PHE A 200 -12.22 -1.81 10.90
N ARG A 201 -12.10 -2.15 12.18
CA ARG A 201 -10.84 -2.21 12.91
C ARG A 201 -10.36 -3.64 13.08
N GLU A 202 -9.07 -3.82 13.44
CA GLU A 202 -8.48 -5.15 13.68
C GLU A 202 -9.13 -5.88 14.85
N CYS A 203 -9.56 -5.15 15.89
CA CYS A 203 -10.14 -5.71 17.10
C CYS A 203 -11.27 -4.82 17.65
N PRO A 204 -12.03 -5.29 18.64
CA PRO A 204 -13.08 -4.51 19.25
C PRO A 204 -12.60 -3.13 19.70
N ILE A 205 -13.35 -2.07 19.34
CA ILE A 205 -12.94 -0.68 19.56
C ILE A 205 -12.84 -0.26 21.03
N ASN A 206 -13.43 -1.04 21.93
CA ASN A 206 -13.37 -0.86 23.38
C ASN A 206 -12.22 -1.62 24.06
N LYS A 207 -11.45 -2.43 23.30
CA LYS A 207 -10.30 -3.18 23.80
C LYS A 207 -9.00 -2.43 23.54
N LEU A 208 -8.06 -2.56 24.48
CA LEU A 208 -6.70 -2.07 24.26
C LEU A 208 -6.00 -2.98 23.24
N TYR A 209 -5.38 -2.38 22.26
CA TYR A 209 -4.67 -3.11 21.20
C TYR A 209 -3.54 -4.00 21.75
N SER A 210 -2.86 -3.54 22.82
CA SER A 210 -1.83 -4.30 23.53
C SER A 210 -2.34 -5.56 24.22
N GLU A 211 -3.63 -5.63 24.56
CA GLU A 211 -4.27 -6.78 25.21
C GLU A 211 -4.77 -7.80 24.20
N PHE A 212 -5.04 -7.35 22.98
CA PHE A 212 -5.70 -8.17 21.97
C PHE A 212 -4.81 -9.27 21.37
N ASN A 213 -3.54 -9.21 21.47
CA ASN A 213 -2.58 -10.28 21.22
C ASN A 213 -1.20 -9.76 20.77
N PRO A 214 -0.18 -9.77 21.60
CA PRO A 214 1.19 -9.46 21.19
C PRO A 214 1.75 -10.47 20.15
N ASN A 215 1.15 -11.67 20.03
CA ASN A 215 1.47 -12.67 19.00
C ASN A 215 0.68 -12.47 17.70
N TYR A 216 -0.40 -11.68 17.70
CA TYR A 216 -1.16 -11.39 16.48
C TYR A 216 -0.38 -10.46 15.55
N LEU A 217 0.26 -9.44 16.08
CA LEU A 217 1.23 -8.63 15.33
C LEU A 217 2.38 -9.50 14.78
N LYS A 218 2.91 -10.41 15.58
CA LYS A 218 3.90 -11.40 15.10
C LYS A 218 3.33 -12.33 14.02
N LYS A 219 2.07 -12.78 14.12
CA LYS A 219 1.43 -13.63 13.11
C LYS A 219 1.09 -12.89 11.82
N ILE A 220 0.66 -11.63 11.88
CA ILE A 220 0.45 -10.80 10.68
C ILE A 220 1.79 -10.47 10.03
N TYR A 221 2.81 -10.10 10.80
CA TYR A 221 4.18 -9.97 10.29
C TYR A 221 4.77 -11.31 9.80
N CYS A 222 4.27 -12.46 10.29
CA CYS A 222 4.71 -13.79 9.88
C CYS A 222 3.80 -14.48 8.87
N LYS A 223 2.54 -14.08 8.65
CA LYS A 223 1.70 -14.62 7.57
C LYS A 223 2.06 -14.06 6.21
N HIS A 224 2.61 -12.88 6.11
CA HIS A 224 3.54 -12.58 5.04
C HIS A 224 4.92 -13.14 5.42
N ASN A 225 4.98 -14.44 5.62
CA ASN A 225 6.13 -15.18 5.18
C ASN A 225 6.17 -14.89 3.66
N LEU A 226 6.88 -13.85 3.33
CA LEU A 226 7.48 -13.70 2.05
C LEU A 226 8.29 -14.98 1.93
N TYR A 227 7.69 -16.01 1.31
CA TYR A 227 8.35 -17.29 1.15
C TYR A 227 9.56 -17.03 0.26
N ALA A 228 10.69 -16.76 0.94
CA ALA A 228 11.96 -16.76 0.27
C ALA A 228 12.28 -18.20 -0.09
N GLU A 229 12.36 -18.51 -1.34
CA GLU A 229 13.12 -19.66 -1.76
C GLU A 229 14.59 -19.35 -1.48
N LYS A 230 15.16 -19.99 -0.47
CA LYS A 230 16.61 -19.88 -0.18
C LYS A 230 17.37 -20.69 -1.20
N LEU A 231 18.00 -20.01 -2.15
CA LEU A 231 18.88 -20.66 -3.13
C LEU A 231 20.22 -21.07 -2.47
N ASN A 232 20.68 -20.29 -1.49
CA ASN A 232 21.72 -20.61 -0.52
C ASN A 232 21.65 -19.65 0.67
N GLU A 233 22.61 -19.65 1.59
CA GLU A 233 22.67 -18.78 2.77
C GLU A 233 22.73 -17.27 2.44
N ASN A 234 23.16 -16.89 1.24
CA ASN A 234 23.37 -15.52 0.79
C ASN A 234 22.37 -15.06 -0.29
N ILE A 235 21.48 -15.94 -0.77
CA ILE A 235 20.59 -15.64 -1.89
C ILE A 235 19.16 -16.08 -1.54
N GLU A 236 18.27 -15.11 -1.54
CA GLU A 236 16.84 -15.31 -1.32
C GLU A 236 16.04 -14.82 -2.51
N TYR A 237 15.13 -15.66 -2.98
CA TYR A 237 14.22 -15.36 -4.09
C TYR A 237 12.79 -15.26 -3.58
N TYR A 238 12.12 -14.16 -3.90
CA TYR A 238 10.75 -13.88 -3.53
C TYR A 238 9.90 -13.81 -4.79
N GLU A 239 9.00 -14.76 -4.95
CA GLU A 239 8.02 -14.76 -6.03
C GLU A 239 6.89 -13.78 -5.72
N ASP A 240 6.38 -13.09 -6.75
CA ASP A 240 5.23 -12.17 -6.64
C ASP A 240 5.32 -11.10 -5.51
N LEU A 241 6.51 -10.75 -5.06
CA LEU A 241 6.68 -9.72 -4.03
C LEU A 241 6.17 -8.35 -4.48
N ILE A 242 6.32 -8.03 -5.76
CA ILE A 242 5.89 -6.76 -6.35
C ILE A 242 4.54 -6.95 -7.03
N THR A 243 3.55 -6.15 -6.66
CA THR A 243 2.21 -6.25 -7.24
C THR A 243 2.18 -5.81 -8.71
N LYS A 244 1.14 -6.20 -9.44
CA LYS A 244 0.92 -5.75 -10.81
C LYS A 244 0.84 -4.22 -10.89
N GLN A 245 0.11 -3.59 -9.96
CA GLN A 245 -0.07 -2.14 -9.90
C GLN A 245 1.26 -1.41 -9.68
N GLU A 246 2.14 -1.92 -8.81
CA GLU A 246 3.48 -1.37 -8.60
C GLU A 246 4.34 -1.47 -9.87
N ILE A 247 4.29 -2.60 -10.56
CA ILE A 247 4.98 -2.79 -11.84
C ILE A 247 4.43 -1.83 -12.91
N ASP A 248 3.13 -1.65 -12.99
CA ASP A 248 2.51 -0.77 -13.97
C ASP A 248 2.87 0.70 -13.68
N LEU A 249 2.88 1.12 -12.40
CA LEU A 249 3.37 2.44 -12.00
C LEU A 249 4.85 2.65 -12.34
N ILE A 250 5.71 1.71 -12.00
CA ILE A 250 7.13 1.75 -12.32
C ILE A 250 7.32 1.88 -13.84
N SER A 251 6.58 1.10 -14.63
CA SER A 251 6.65 1.10 -16.08
C SER A 251 6.23 2.44 -16.71
N GLN A 252 5.26 3.14 -16.10
CA GLN A 252 4.83 4.46 -16.55
C GLN A 252 5.86 5.58 -16.26
N ILE A 253 6.61 5.44 -15.18
CA ILE A 253 7.61 6.43 -14.76
C ILE A 253 8.93 6.25 -15.50
N ILE A 254 9.25 5.04 -15.96
CA ILE A 254 10.51 4.74 -16.65
C ILE A 254 10.52 5.43 -18.02
N ASN A 255 11.43 6.39 -18.17
CA ASN A 255 11.76 6.98 -19.47
C ASN A 255 13.25 6.81 -19.73
N PHE A 256 13.58 5.94 -20.66
CA PHE A 256 14.98 5.66 -21.01
C PHE A 256 15.65 6.76 -21.85
N GLY A 257 14.88 7.61 -22.56
CA GLY A 257 15.45 8.70 -23.37
C GLY A 257 16.55 8.25 -24.34
N GLY A 258 16.40 7.06 -24.91
CA GLY A 258 17.43 6.46 -25.79
C GLY A 258 18.59 5.77 -25.07
N LYS A 259 18.63 5.74 -23.74
CA LYS A 259 19.65 5.03 -22.94
C LYS A 259 19.15 3.64 -22.56
N ASN A 260 20.08 2.72 -22.28
CA ASN A 260 19.73 1.39 -21.76
C ASN A 260 19.64 1.35 -20.22
N THR A 261 20.15 2.35 -19.52
CA THR A 261 20.15 2.44 -18.06
C THR A 261 19.78 3.85 -17.62
N VAL A 262 18.87 3.94 -16.66
CA VAL A 262 18.43 5.19 -16.01
C VAL A 262 18.39 5.01 -14.51
N TRP A 263 18.54 6.14 -13.78
CA TRP A 263 18.39 6.17 -12.33
C TRP A 263 17.08 6.86 -11.96
N ILE A 264 16.32 6.23 -11.07
CA ILE A 264 15.02 6.73 -10.62
C ILE A 264 15.04 6.89 -9.10
N ASN A 265 14.52 8.01 -8.60
CA ASN A 265 14.45 8.26 -7.17
C ASN A 265 13.60 7.18 -6.48
N LYS A 266 14.18 6.55 -5.47
CA LYS A 266 13.53 5.48 -4.68
C LYS A 266 12.27 5.96 -3.95
N ASP A 267 12.21 7.24 -3.57
CA ASP A 267 11.09 7.80 -2.82
C ASP A 267 9.80 7.92 -3.66
N LEU A 268 9.89 7.71 -4.98
CA LEU A 268 8.71 7.57 -5.85
C LEU A 268 7.98 6.24 -5.65
N PHE A 269 8.61 5.26 -4.99
CA PHE A 269 8.05 3.92 -4.79
C PHE A 269 8.06 3.49 -3.32
N PRO A 270 7.37 4.23 -2.42
CA PRO A 270 7.46 3.96 -0.98
C PRO A 270 6.96 2.57 -0.58
N SER A 271 5.98 2.01 -1.29
CA SER A 271 5.51 0.64 -1.05
C SER A 271 6.60 -0.39 -1.36
N VAL A 272 7.26 -0.26 -2.52
CA VAL A 272 8.38 -1.15 -2.90
C VAL A 272 9.52 -1.04 -1.89
N ILE A 273 9.87 0.18 -1.47
CA ILE A 273 10.89 0.43 -0.45
C ILE A 273 10.52 -0.25 0.88
N SER A 274 9.29 -0.12 1.33
CA SER A 274 8.83 -0.79 2.58
C SER A 274 8.95 -2.30 2.52
N LYS A 275 8.65 -2.91 1.37
CA LYS A 275 8.84 -4.35 1.15
C LYS A 275 10.33 -4.74 1.19
N ILE A 276 11.20 -3.93 0.58
CA ILE A 276 12.66 -4.17 0.60
C ILE A 276 13.22 -4.00 2.02
N GLU A 277 12.78 -3.00 2.80
CA GLU A 277 13.14 -2.85 4.21
C GLU A 277 12.81 -4.12 5.00
N LYS A 278 11.62 -4.66 4.77
CA LYS A 278 11.13 -5.85 5.47
C LYS A 278 11.96 -7.08 5.15
N ILE A 279 12.24 -7.36 3.87
CA ILE A 279 13.01 -8.56 3.48
C ILE A 279 14.49 -8.45 3.80
N SER A 280 15.08 -7.25 3.72
CA SER A 280 16.51 -7.03 3.98
C SER A 280 16.84 -6.78 5.45
N GLY A 281 15.86 -6.41 6.26
CA GLY A 281 16.06 -5.95 7.64
C GLY A 281 16.86 -4.64 7.74
N LYS A 282 16.94 -3.86 6.64
CA LYS A 282 17.72 -2.62 6.56
C LYS A 282 16.83 -1.41 6.37
N LYS A 283 17.27 -0.26 6.88
CA LYS A 283 16.54 1.02 6.76
C LYS A 283 16.74 1.66 5.39
N LYS A 284 15.72 2.34 4.88
CA LYS A 284 15.72 3.04 3.58
C LYS A 284 16.86 4.05 3.41
N ASP A 285 17.39 4.61 4.50
CA ASP A 285 18.50 5.58 4.48
C ASP A 285 19.81 4.95 4.00
N THR A 286 19.91 3.63 4.05
CA THR A 286 21.05 2.86 3.53
C THR A 286 20.86 2.48 2.05
N PHE A 287 19.73 2.78 1.45
CA PHE A 287 19.39 2.39 0.09
C PHE A 287 19.81 3.44 -0.93
N THR A 288 20.35 3.00 -2.06
CA THR A 288 20.57 3.86 -3.23
C THR A 288 19.25 4.22 -3.90
N ASN A 289 19.28 5.08 -4.90
CA ASN A 289 18.23 5.18 -5.89
C ASN A 289 18.18 3.88 -6.72
N PHE A 290 17.07 3.67 -7.44
CA PHE A 290 16.93 2.52 -8.34
C PHE A 290 17.71 2.72 -9.63
N MET A 291 18.54 1.75 -9.96
CA MET A 291 19.16 1.63 -11.28
C MET A 291 18.28 0.72 -12.15
N VAL A 292 17.63 1.27 -13.15
CA VAL A 292 16.75 0.53 -14.05
C VAL A 292 17.48 0.30 -15.38
N THR A 293 17.61 -0.96 -15.76
CA THR A 293 18.33 -1.36 -16.99
C THR A 293 17.42 -2.18 -17.90
N LYS A 294 17.39 -1.79 -19.17
CA LYS A 294 16.74 -2.53 -20.24
C LYS A 294 17.77 -3.42 -20.93
N TYR A 295 17.46 -4.69 -21.00
CA TYR A 295 18.28 -5.69 -21.69
C TYR A 295 17.58 -6.13 -22.98
N SER A 296 18.35 -6.18 -24.08
CA SER A 296 17.87 -6.64 -25.37
C SER A 296 17.65 -8.15 -25.38
N LYS A 297 16.88 -8.65 -26.34
CA LYS A 297 16.70 -10.08 -26.58
C LYS A 297 18.06 -10.77 -26.80
N ASN A 298 18.22 -11.94 -26.22
CA ASN A 298 19.45 -12.75 -26.25
C ASN A 298 20.70 -12.06 -25.66
N CYS A 299 20.54 -11.00 -24.86
CA CYS A 299 21.67 -10.35 -24.20
C CYS A 299 22.33 -11.29 -23.20
N ASN A 300 23.67 -11.28 -23.17
CA ASN A 300 24.49 -11.86 -22.13
C ASN A 300 25.41 -10.78 -21.57
N THR A 301 25.29 -10.51 -20.25
CA THR A 301 25.98 -9.38 -19.63
C THR A 301 27.48 -9.58 -19.42
N GLY A 302 28.00 -10.77 -19.68
CA GLY A 302 29.31 -11.15 -19.12
C GLY A 302 29.25 -11.31 -17.61
N THR A 303 30.31 -11.82 -17.02
CA THR A 303 30.37 -12.05 -15.55
C THR A 303 30.76 -10.78 -14.80
N PHE A 304 30.09 -10.51 -13.68
CA PHE A 304 30.37 -9.35 -12.84
C PHE A 304 30.11 -9.64 -11.35
N TYR A 305 30.54 -8.69 -10.51
CA TYR A 305 30.19 -8.57 -9.10
C TYR A 305 29.51 -7.23 -8.86
N ASP A 306 28.55 -7.16 -7.93
CA ASP A 306 27.95 -5.90 -7.53
C ASP A 306 28.75 -5.17 -6.46
N ALA A 307 29.39 -5.90 -5.54
CA ALA A 307 30.23 -5.31 -4.51
C ALA A 307 31.54 -4.78 -5.09
N TYR A 308 32.03 -3.68 -4.54
CA TYR A 308 33.30 -3.09 -4.93
C TYR A 308 34.49 -3.96 -4.46
N ASP A 309 35.55 -4.01 -5.23
CA ASP A 309 36.79 -4.71 -4.86
C ASP A 309 37.66 -3.84 -3.97
N VAL A 310 37.82 -4.24 -2.73
CA VAL A 310 38.64 -3.54 -1.73
C VAL A 310 40.13 -3.47 -2.09
N ASN A 311 40.60 -4.29 -3.05
CA ASN A 311 41.99 -4.33 -3.47
C ASN A 311 42.28 -3.36 -4.63
N THR A 312 41.26 -2.76 -5.26
CA THR A 312 41.45 -1.80 -6.36
C THR A 312 41.29 -0.37 -5.88
N GLU A 313 42.01 0.57 -6.49
CA GLU A 313 41.84 2.01 -6.22
C GLU A 313 40.42 2.49 -6.47
N HIS A 314 39.80 2.05 -7.57
CA HIS A 314 38.42 2.35 -7.89
C HIS A 314 37.45 1.83 -6.79
N GLY A 315 37.66 0.61 -6.32
CA GLY A 315 36.86 0.02 -5.25
C GLY A 315 37.01 0.78 -3.92
N LYS A 316 38.24 1.10 -3.50
CA LYS A 316 38.51 1.89 -2.31
C LYS A 316 37.86 3.26 -2.37
N THR A 317 38.01 3.97 -3.48
CA THR A 317 37.39 5.30 -3.68
C THR A 317 35.88 5.24 -3.54
N ASN A 318 35.22 4.29 -4.19
CA ASN A 318 33.76 4.17 -4.10
C ASN A 318 33.27 3.78 -2.71
N ILE A 319 33.99 2.89 -2.03
CA ILE A 319 33.67 2.50 -0.64
C ILE A 319 33.79 3.69 0.30
N ASN A 320 34.83 4.50 0.16
CA ASN A 320 35.05 5.70 0.98
C ASN A 320 33.98 6.76 0.74
N ASN A 321 33.55 6.95 -0.52
CA ASN A 321 32.58 7.97 -0.88
C ASN A 321 31.12 7.58 -0.54
N SER A 322 30.72 6.34 -0.73
CA SER A 322 29.32 5.93 -0.65
C SER A 322 29.06 4.69 0.21
N GLY A 323 30.11 4.00 0.68
CA GLY A 323 30.02 2.73 1.38
C GLY A 323 30.06 1.51 0.45
N GLN A 324 30.25 0.32 1.04
CA GLN A 324 30.25 -0.94 0.32
C GLN A 324 28.81 -1.38 -0.02
N ARG A 325 28.62 -1.96 -1.20
CA ARG A 325 27.35 -2.54 -1.63
C ARG A 325 27.11 -3.88 -0.92
N TYR A 326 26.48 -3.82 0.24
CA TYR A 326 26.23 -4.96 1.12
C TYR A 326 25.25 -5.95 0.49
N TYR A 327 24.06 -5.48 0.15
CA TYR A 327 23.07 -6.27 -0.58
C TYR A 327 22.80 -5.64 -1.95
N ILE A 328 22.37 -6.49 -2.87
CA ILE A 328 21.60 -6.06 -4.04
C ILE A 328 20.21 -6.65 -3.98
N CYS A 329 19.23 -5.83 -4.31
CA CYS A 329 17.85 -6.20 -4.54
C CYS A 329 17.58 -6.05 -6.03
N ILE A 330 17.24 -7.14 -6.73
CA ILE A 330 16.96 -7.18 -8.17
C ILE A 330 15.47 -7.45 -8.34
N ILE A 331 14.75 -6.51 -8.95
CA ILE A 331 13.31 -6.57 -9.23
C ILE A 331 13.11 -6.77 -10.72
N VAL A 332 12.30 -7.74 -11.11
CA VAL A 332 11.96 -8.02 -12.52
C VAL A 332 10.70 -7.26 -12.91
N ILE A 333 10.84 -6.25 -13.77
CA ILE A 333 9.73 -5.37 -14.18
C ILE A 333 8.98 -5.94 -15.38
N SER A 334 9.69 -6.45 -16.39
CA SER A 334 9.06 -7.03 -17.58
C SER A 334 9.67 -8.35 -17.95
N ASN A 335 8.86 -9.24 -18.50
CA ASN A 335 9.25 -10.58 -18.94
C ASN A 335 10.00 -11.35 -17.84
N TYR A 336 10.78 -12.33 -18.21
CA TYR A 336 11.65 -13.05 -17.29
C TYR A 336 13.12 -12.94 -17.76
N THR A 337 14.03 -13.17 -16.81
CA THR A 337 15.46 -13.27 -17.09
C THR A 337 16.05 -14.46 -16.37
N LYS A 338 17.20 -14.95 -16.79
CA LYS A 338 17.96 -15.96 -16.04
C LYS A 338 19.19 -15.31 -15.42
N ILE A 339 19.40 -15.57 -14.14
CA ILE A 339 20.63 -15.22 -13.44
C ILE A 339 21.43 -16.49 -13.19
N ASN A 340 22.74 -16.42 -13.42
CA ASN A 340 23.65 -17.53 -13.24
C ASN A 340 24.72 -17.13 -12.23
N PHE A 341 24.79 -17.82 -11.09
CA PHE A 341 25.85 -17.67 -10.11
C PHE A 341 26.95 -18.69 -10.40
N VAL A 342 28.05 -18.19 -10.96
CA VAL A 342 29.09 -19.02 -11.61
C VAL A 342 29.73 -19.98 -10.62
N ASN A 343 30.16 -19.48 -9.46
CA ASN A 343 30.89 -20.26 -8.47
C ASN A 343 29.98 -21.23 -7.71
N LEU A 344 28.70 -20.88 -7.56
CA LEU A 344 27.71 -21.72 -6.87
C LEU A 344 27.08 -22.76 -7.83
N LYS A 345 27.28 -22.62 -9.14
CA LYS A 345 26.59 -23.42 -10.19
C LYS A 345 25.06 -23.34 -10.08
N ILE A 346 24.54 -22.22 -9.59
CA ILE A 346 23.09 -21.95 -9.46
C ILE A 346 22.62 -21.17 -10.69
N ILE A 347 21.56 -21.66 -11.33
CA ILE A 347 20.84 -20.94 -12.39
C ILE A 347 19.40 -20.77 -11.92
N LYS A 348 18.95 -19.52 -11.80
CA LYS A 348 17.59 -19.21 -11.43
C LYS A 348 16.89 -18.42 -12.52
N LYS A 349 15.69 -18.86 -12.90
CA LYS A 349 14.76 -18.07 -13.70
C LYS A 349 14.09 -17.07 -12.77
N LEU A 350 14.18 -15.80 -13.09
CA LEU A 350 13.53 -14.73 -12.34
C LEU A 350 12.29 -14.31 -13.14
N GLU A 351 11.13 -14.48 -12.53
CA GLU A 351 9.84 -14.15 -13.14
C GLU A 351 9.49 -12.67 -12.93
N ARG A 352 8.61 -12.13 -13.77
CA ARG A 352 8.04 -10.79 -13.57
C ARG A 352 7.43 -10.67 -12.17
N LYS A 353 7.58 -9.51 -11.53
CA LYS A 353 7.15 -9.19 -10.15
C LYS A 353 7.99 -9.84 -9.04
N SER A 354 8.91 -10.71 -9.38
CA SER A 354 9.80 -11.32 -8.39
C SER A 354 10.93 -10.39 -7.94
N VAL A 355 11.47 -10.70 -6.79
CA VAL A 355 12.62 -10.01 -6.20
C VAL A 355 13.69 -11.03 -5.82
N LEU A 356 14.92 -10.76 -6.20
CA LEU A 356 16.10 -11.51 -5.75
C LEU A 356 16.91 -10.63 -4.81
N LEU A 357 17.13 -11.08 -3.60
CA LEU A 357 17.98 -10.43 -2.60
C LEU A 357 19.29 -11.23 -2.45
N CYS A 358 20.44 -10.57 -2.69
CA CYS A 358 21.74 -11.20 -2.57
C CYS A 358 22.63 -10.46 -1.57
N ASN A 359 23.27 -11.18 -0.67
CA ASN A 359 24.33 -10.66 0.18
C ASN A 359 25.68 -10.70 -0.59
N ASN A 360 26.19 -9.54 -0.92
CA ASN A 360 27.35 -9.39 -1.82
C ASN A 360 28.71 -9.43 -1.14
N ILE A 361 28.76 -9.42 0.20
CA ILE A 361 30.02 -9.39 0.96
C ILE A 361 30.13 -10.57 1.93
N LEU A 362 31.34 -10.92 2.27
CA LEU A 362 31.62 -11.91 3.31
C LEU A 362 31.19 -11.40 4.68
N LYS A 363 30.71 -12.30 5.53
CA LYS A 363 30.30 -12.00 6.89
C LYS A 363 31.37 -11.21 7.63
N ASP A 364 30.95 -10.18 8.36
CA ASP A 364 31.79 -9.32 9.20
C ASP A 364 32.97 -8.64 8.49
N SER A 365 32.89 -8.46 7.17
CA SER A 365 33.95 -7.84 6.38
C SER A 365 33.37 -6.83 5.36
N ASN A 366 34.26 -6.13 4.65
CA ASN A 366 33.93 -5.35 3.45
C ASN A 366 34.38 -6.05 2.16
N LYS A 367 34.94 -7.27 2.27
CA LYS A 367 35.41 -8.03 1.11
C LYS A 367 34.21 -8.59 0.36
N ARG A 368 34.27 -8.52 -0.97
CA ARG A 368 33.25 -9.12 -1.83
C ARG A 368 33.19 -10.64 -1.61
N ASN A 369 31.96 -11.18 -1.60
CA ASN A 369 31.74 -12.61 -1.57
C ASN A 369 32.02 -13.22 -2.96
N PRO A 370 33.00 -14.14 -3.09
CA PRO A 370 33.34 -14.73 -4.37
C PRO A 370 32.18 -15.52 -5.00
N ASP A 371 31.27 -16.05 -4.19
CA ASP A 371 30.12 -16.81 -4.64
C ASP A 371 29.08 -15.95 -5.39
N MET A 372 29.13 -14.61 -5.19
CA MET A 372 28.23 -13.67 -5.84
C MET A 372 28.66 -13.26 -7.26
N LYS A 373 29.68 -13.92 -7.84
CA LYS A 373 30.02 -13.76 -9.26
C LYS A 373 28.89 -14.30 -10.14
N LYS A 374 28.28 -13.44 -10.94
CA LYS A 374 27.10 -13.77 -11.72
C LYS A 374 27.06 -13.12 -13.10
N PHE A 375 26.14 -13.59 -13.92
CA PHE A 375 25.77 -12.94 -15.19
C PHE A 375 24.29 -13.16 -15.46
N PHE A 376 23.70 -12.26 -16.25
CA PHE A 376 22.35 -12.42 -16.76
C PHE A 376 22.38 -12.98 -18.18
N SER A 377 21.48 -13.91 -18.47
CA SER A 377 21.18 -14.39 -19.81
C SER A 377 19.69 -14.22 -20.05
N ASN A 378 19.33 -13.44 -21.06
CA ASN A 378 17.95 -13.12 -21.36
C ASN A 378 17.49 -13.90 -22.59
N ILE A 379 16.30 -14.48 -22.51
CA ILE A 379 15.64 -15.13 -23.64
C ILE A 379 14.80 -14.09 -24.40
N ASP A 380 14.19 -13.17 -23.67
CA ASP A 380 13.41 -12.06 -24.20
C ASP A 380 13.93 -10.70 -23.71
N GLU A 381 13.43 -9.62 -24.31
CA GLU A 381 13.71 -8.27 -23.82
C GLU A 381 13.19 -8.12 -22.39
N SER A 382 14.06 -7.75 -21.46
CA SER A 382 13.69 -7.61 -20.05
C SER A 382 14.14 -6.29 -19.44
N ILE A 383 13.40 -5.82 -18.46
CA ILE A 383 13.71 -4.64 -17.65
C ILE A 383 13.93 -5.09 -16.22
N LEU A 384 15.11 -4.80 -15.68
CA LEU A 384 15.47 -5.04 -14.30
C LEU A 384 15.64 -3.72 -13.57
N MET A 385 15.16 -3.68 -12.34
CA MET A 385 15.29 -2.56 -11.43
C MET A 385 16.13 -3.00 -10.23
N ASN A 386 17.32 -2.46 -10.10
CA ASN A 386 18.27 -2.83 -9.06
C ASN A 386 18.37 -1.73 -8.00
N LEU A 387 18.43 -2.13 -6.75
CA LEU A 387 18.68 -1.26 -5.62
C LEU A 387 19.82 -1.84 -4.79
N TYR A 388 20.80 -1.01 -4.44
CA TYR A 388 21.90 -1.42 -3.58
C TYR A 388 21.66 -0.94 -2.15
N ILE A 389 21.96 -1.81 -1.20
CA ILE A 389 21.95 -1.50 0.23
C ILE A 389 23.40 -1.36 0.67
N LEU A 390 23.72 -0.18 1.20
CA LEU A 390 25.08 0.21 1.52
C LEU A 390 25.42 -0.14 2.98
N LYS A 391 26.65 -0.60 3.18
CA LYS A 391 27.29 -0.68 4.48
C LYS A 391 28.21 0.52 4.59
N LYS A 392 27.84 1.47 5.42
CA LYS A 392 28.66 2.61 5.80
C LYS A 392 29.70 2.22 6.85
#